data_d8b64a07188f9f4f921c36ce23e3d8ea
#
_entry.id   d8b64a07188f9f4f921c36ce23e3d8ea
#
_cell.length_a   1.000
_cell.length_b   1.000
_cell.length_c   1.000
_cell.angle_alpha   90.00
_cell.angle_beta   90.00
_cell.angle_gamma   90.00
#
_symmetry.space_group_name_H-M   'P 1'
#
loop_
_entity.id
_entity.type
_entity.pdbx_description
1 polymer ?
#
loop_
_entity_poly.entity_id
_entity_poly.type
_entity_poly.pdbx_seq_one_letter_code
_entity_poly.pdbx_strand_id
1 'polypeptide(L)'
;MAMTSPPIVIAPVLALVWWQPLRDLLAIRRGWLAPCVASALTVAVAAWGLVAIAPQPDVAELPFPAESLRTELHSPNLRLVNQDGDTVDLAGLRGKVVMLTAVYSTCPLSCPLILGQAKAAIAQVPAALRGDLRVIAVSMDPANDSPAVLAKLAREHEIAAPQYSLVTGEPAEVERVLDDLGITRSRNPETGVIDHANLFLLV
;
A
#
# COMPACT_ATOMS: atom_id res chain seq x y z
N MET A 1 -15.24 12.14 9.54
CA MET A 1 -14.80 13.49 9.18
C MET A 1 -14.82 13.59 7.67
N ALA A 2 -15.81 14.29 7.12
CA ALA A 2 -15.96 14.45 5.68
C ALA A 2 -14.89 15.41 5.17
N MET A 3 -14.02 14.94 4.29
CA MET A 3 -13.07 15.80 3.56
C MET A 3 -13.87 16.64 2.56
N THR A 4 -14.00 17.92 2.87
CA THR A 4 -14.63 18.90 1.97
C THR A 4 -13.74 19.07 0.73
N SER A 5 -14.33 18.82 -0.41
CA SER A 5 -13.72 18.80 -1.73
C SER A 5 -13.09 20.15 -2.11
N PRO A 6 -11.85 20.17 -2.64
CA PRO A 6 -11.16 21.39 -3.07
C PRO A 6 -11.74 22.16 -4.27
N PRO A 7 -12.75 21.71 -5.06
CA PRO A 7 -13.19 22.47 -6.24
C PRO A 7 -13.97 23.74 -5.96
N ILE A 8 -14.52 23.91 -4.74
CA ILE A 8 -15.40 25.07 -4.43
C ILE A 8 -14.61 26.38 -4.32
N VAL A 9 -13.32 26.31 -4.00
CA VAL A 9 -12.46 27.51 -3.84
C VAL A 9 -11.76 27.91 -5.15
N ILE A 10 -11.53 26.97 -6.04
CA ILE A 10 -10.79 27.20 -7.30
C ILE A 10 -11.62 27.99 -8.31
N ALA A 11 -12.92 27.73 -8.39
CA ALA A 11 -13.81 28.40 -9.34
C ALA A 11 -13.90 29.92 -9.15
N PRO A 12 -14.10 30.48 -7.94
CA PRO A 12 -14.13 31.94 -7.75
C PRO A 12 -12.77 32.59 -7.95
N VAL A 13 -11.66 31.91 -7.63
CA VAL A 13 -10.31 32.45 -7.86
C VAL A 13 -10.01 32.54 -9.36
N LEU A 14 -10.35 31.51 -10.13
CA LEU A 14 -10.21 31.54 -11.59
C LEU A 14 -11.11 32.61 -12.22
N ALA A 15 -12.33 32.79 -11.74
CA ALA A 15 -13.25 33.82 -12.21
C ALA A 15 -12.69 35.22 -11.95
N LEU A 16 -12.04 35.49 -10.81
CA LEU A 16 -11.41 36.77 -10.48
C LEU A 16 -10.17 37.07 -11.33
N VAL A 17 -9.32 36.08 -11.56
CA VAL A 17 -8.07 36.24 -12.33
C VAL A 17 -8.36 36.43 -13.82
N TRP A 18 -9.40 35.77 -14.35
CA TRP A 18 -9.71 35.81 -15.80
C TRP A 18 -10.81 36.83 -16.16
N TRP A 19 -11.30 37.59 -15.21
CA TRP A 19 -12.41 38.55 -15.44
C TRP A 19 -12.06 39.66 -16.43
N GLN A 20 -10.85 40.23 -16.36
CA GLN A 20 -10.43 41.28 -17.27
C GLN A 20 -10.20 40.76 -18.69
N PRO A 21 -9.41 39.71 -18.95
CA PRO A 21 -9.25 39.11 -20.27
C PRO A 21 -10.59 38.66 -20.88
N LEU A 22 -11.52 38.15 -20.05
CA LEU A 22 -12.84 37.75 -20.54
C LEU A 22 -13.70 38.91 -20.97
N ARG A 23 -13.67 40.01 -20.24
CA ARG A 23 -14.37 41.26 -20.64
C ARG A 23 -13.85 41.83 -21.94
N ASP A 24 -12.55 41.83 -22.15
CA ASP A 24 -11.91 42.34 -23.36
C ASP A 24 -12.23 41.45 -24.57
N LEU A 25 -12.24 40.17 -24.41
CA LEU A 25 -12.70 39.20 -25.43
C LEU A 25 -14.19 39.36 -25.77
N LEU A 26 -15.04 39.61 -24.81
CA LEU A 26 -16.47 39.82 -25.00
C LEU A 26 -16.77 41.18 -25.65
N ALA A 27 -15.89 42.19 -25.49
CA ALA A 27 -16.01 43.49 -26.13
C ALA A 27 -15.70 43.47 -27.63
N ILE A 28 -14.84 42.55 -28.07
CA ILE A 28 -14.31 42.49 -29.45
C ILE A 28 -15.28 41.86 -30.48
N ARG A 29 -16.23 41.02 -30.04
CA ARG A 29 -17.20 40.39 -30.96
C ARG A 29 -18.63 40.36 -30.42
N ARG A 30 -19.35 41.41 -30.60
CA ARG A 30 -20.67 41.72 -30.04
C ARG A 30 -21.85 40.87 -30.53
N GLY A 31 -21.71 39.72 -31.13
CA GLY A 31 -22.90 38.98 -31.59
C GLY A 31 -22.92 37.48 -31.36
N TRP A 32 -21.78 36.80 -31.43
CA TRP A 32 -21.74 35.37 -31.50
C TRP A 32 -21.13 34.67 -30.30
N LEU A 33 -20.33 35.36 -29.48
CA LEU A 33 -19.66 34.78 -28.33
C LEU A 33 -20.61 34.55 -27.14
N ALA A 34 -21.58 35.43 -26.94
CA ALA A 34 -22.56 35.33 -25.85
C ALA A 34 -23.41 34.06 -25.93
N PRO A 35 -23.99 33.66 -27.11
CA PRO A 35 -24.72 32.40 -27.19
C PRO A 35 -23.80 31.17 -27.10
N CYS A 36 -22.56 31.24 -27.57
CA CYS A 36 -21.62 30.12 -27.44
C CYS A 36 -21.21 29.88 -25.97
N VAL A 37 -20.95 30.92 -25.21
CA VAL A 37 -20.63 30.82 -23.78
C VAL A 37 -21.84 30.35 -22.98
N ALA A 38 -23.04 30.86 -23.29
CA ALA A 38 -24.27 30.41 -22.65
C ALA A 38 -24.55 28.92 -22.93
N SER A 39 -24.34 28.47 -24.18
CA SER A 39 -24.49 27.08 -24.55
C SER A 39 -23.46 26.16 -23.89
N ALA A 40 -22.20 26.60 -23.82
CA ALA A 40 -21.14 25.85 -23.13
C ALA A 40 -21.41 25.73 -21.61
N LEU A 41 -21.90 26.80 -20.99
CA LEU A 41 -22.31 26.77 -19.57
C LEU A 41 -23.51 25.86 -19.32
N THR A 42 -24.51 25.89 -20.18
CA THR A 42 -25.68 25.00 -20.07
C THR A 42 -25.28 23.52 -20.24
N VAL A 43 -24.41 23.22 -21.20
CA VAL A 43 -23.89 21.87 -21.40
C VAL A 43 -23.04 21.42 -20.20
N ALA A 44 -22.21 22.29 -19.66
CA ALA A 44 -21.39 21.98 -18.49
C ALA A 44 -22.23 21.74 -17.24
N VAL A 45 -23.26 22.56 -17.01
CA VAL A 45 -24.20 22.39 -15.88
C VAL A 45 -25.03 21.13 -16.05
N ALA A 46 -25.50 20.85 -17.27
CA ALA A 46 -26.25 19.63 -17.57
C ALA A 46 -25.38 18.37 -17.40
N ALA A 47 -24.14 18.41 -17.89
CA ALA A 47 -23.17 17.31 -17.73
C ALA A 47 -22.82 17.08 -16.24
N TRP A 48 -22.63 18.17 -15.49
CA TRP A 48 -22.38 18.09 -14.05
C TRP A 48 -23.60 17.55 -13.30
N GLY A 49 -24.79 18.00 -13.66
CA GLY A 49 -26.04 17.48 -13.12
C GLY A 49 -26.26 15.99 -13.41
N LEU A 50 -25.95 15.56 -14.64
CA LEU A 50 -26.01 14.14 -15.02
C LEU A 50 -25.01 13.29 -14.23
N VAL A 51 -23.78 13.78 -14.01
CA VAL A 51 -22.77 13.09 -13.21
C VAL A 51 -23.17 13.07 -11.72
N ALA A 52 -23.80 14.16 -11.22
CA ALA A 52 -24.21 14.23 -9.82
C ALA A 52 -25.47 13.41 -9.51
N ILE A 53 -26.35 13.19 -10.52
CA ILE A 53 -27.58 12.41 -10.39
C ILE A 53 -27.39 10.97 -10.89
N ALA A 54 -26.35 10.70 -11.69
CA ALA A 54 -26.04 9.33 -12.07
C ALA A 54 -25.91 8.50 -10.79
N PRO A 55 -26.69 7.41 -10.67
CA PRO A 55 -26.48 6.49 -9.57
C PRO A 55 -25.01 6.12 -9.61
N GLN A 56 -24.28 6.55 -8.58
CA GLN A 56 -22.93 6.03 -8.35
C GLN A 56 -23.11 4.53 -8.38
N PRO A 57 -22.38 3.79 -9.21
CA PRO A 57 -22.44 2.35 -9.11
C PRO A 57 -22.23 2.09 -7.63
N ASP A 58 -23.27 1.55 -6.99
CA ASP A 58 -23.14 0.97 -5.68
C ASP A 58 -22.03 -0.08 -5.91
N VAL A 59 -20.79 0.29 -5.63
CA VAL A 59 -19.76 -0.68 -5.33
C VAL A 59 -20.23 -1.25 -3.99
N ALA A 60 -21.40 -1.92 -4.05
CA ALA A 60 -21.73 -2.90 -3.07
C ALA A 60 -20.43 -3.69 -2.99
N GLU A 61 -19.72 -3.51 -1.88
CA GLU A 61 -18.57 -4.32 -1.59
C GLU A 61 -19.06 -5.74 -1.76
N LEU A 62 -18.83 -6.29 -2.95
CA LEU A 62 -19.04 -7.71 -3.16
C LEU A 62 -18.26 -8.33 -2.02
N PRO A 63 -18.91 -9.06 -1.12
CA PRO A 63 -18.24 -9.56 0.05
C PRO A 63 -16.98 -10.26 -0.47
N PHE A 64 -15.83 -9.78 0.00
CA PHE A 64 -14.53 -10.31 -0.45
C PHE A 64 -14.64 -11.85 -0.37
N PRO A 65 -14.41 -12.58 -1.46
CA PRO A 65 -14.67 -14.01 -1.53
C PRO A 65 -13.63 -14.80 -0.71
N ALA A 66 -13.49 -14.43 0.57
CA ALA A 66 -12.48 -14.95 1.48
C ALA A 66 -12.50 -16.48 1.53
N GLU A 67 -13.69 -17.07 1.55
CA GLU A 67 -13.83 -18.53 1.64
C GLU A 67 -13.32 -19.24 0.37
N SER A 68 -13.54 -18.69 -0.81
CA SER A 68 -13.06 -19.26 -2.07
C SER A 68 -11.56 -19.06 -2.29
N LEU A 69 -10.97 -18.09 -1.59
CA LEU A 69 -9.54 -17.77 -1.64
C LEU A 69 -8.75 -18.39 -0.48
N ARG A 70 -9.44 -18.99 0.49
CA ARG A 70 -8.76 -19.72 1.56
C ARG A 70 -8.02 -20.91 0.97
N THR A 71 -6.70 -20.81 1.03
CA THR A 71 -5.82 -21.95 0.75
C THR A 71 -5.37 -22.48 2.10
N GLU A 72 -5.42 -23.78 2.30
CA GLU A 72 -4.80 -24.42 3.46
C GLU A 72 -3.28 -24.33 3.27
N LEU A 73 -2.70 -23.21 3.70
CA LEU A 73 -1.26 -23.07 3.82
C LEU A 73 -0.84 -23.83 5.09
N HIS A 74 -0.01 -24.82 4.90
CA HIS A 74 0.66 -25.43 6.02
C HIS A 74 1.61 -24.40 6.62
N SER A 75 1.51 -24.19 7.93
CA SER A 75 2.40 -23.27 8.62
C SER A 75 3.86 -23.72 8.38
N PRO A 76 4.70 -22.87 7.78
CA PRO A 76 6.08 -23.25 7.48
C PRO A 76 6.84 -23.50 8.77
N ASN A 77 7.79 -24.44 8.72
CA ASN A 77 8.78 -24.56 9.79
C ASN A 77 9.78 -23.40 9.65
N LEU A 78 9.39 -22.23 10.19
CA LEU A 78 10.22 -21.03 10.15
C LEU A 78 11.03 -20.92 11.42
N ARG A 79 12.36 -21.02 11.28
CA ARG A 79 13.32 -20.76 12.35
C ARG A 79 14.49 -19.98 11.76
N LEU A 80 14.44 -18.67 11.86
CA LEU A 80 15.38 -17.74 11.25
C LEU A 80 15.88 -16.73 12.29
N VAL A 81 16.87 -15.92 11.93
CA VAL A 81 17.46 -14.90 12.82
C VAL A 81 16.89 -13.53 12.44
N ASN A 82 16.48 -12.73 13.43
CA ASN A 82 15.98 -11.39 13.21
C ASN A 82 17.10 -10.33 13.14
N GLN A 83 16.71 -9.08 12.93
CA GLN A 83 17.58 -7.91 12.87
C GLN A 83 18.40 -7.65 14.14
N ASP A 84 17.97 -8.18 15.28
CA ASP A 84 18.66 -8.01 16.58
C ASP A 84 19.57 -9.21 16.90
N GLY A 85 19.58 -10.22 16.03
CA GLY A 85 20.36 -11.45 16.20
C GLY A 85 19.62 -12.55 16.98
N ASP A 86 18.37 -12.33 17.33
CA ASP A 86 17.57 -13.31 18.06
C ASP A 86 16.96 -14.34 17.10
N THR A 87 16.85 -15.59 17.55
CA THR A 87 16.14 -16.62 16.81
C THR A 87 14.64 -16.39 16.89
N VAL A 88 13.98 -16.28 15.75
CA VAL A 88 12.52 -16.24 15.60
C VAL A 88 12.07 -17.63 15.14
N ASP A 89 11.23 -18.25 15.95
CA ASP A 89 10.63 -19.56 15.70
C ASP A 89 9.11 -19.41 15.68
N LEU A 90 8.48 -19.72 14.56
CA LEU A 90 7.03 -19.62 14.43
C LEU A 90 6.28 -20.53 15.42
N ALA A 91 6.84 -21.70 15.74
CA ALA A 91 6.26 -22.60 16.74
C ALA A 91 6.21 -21.98 18.15
N GLY A 92 7.15 -21.09 18.46
CA GLY A 92 7.21 -20.33 19.72
C GLY A 92 6.18 -19.20 19.80
N LEU A 93 5.51 -18.86 18.70
CA LEU A 93 4.51 -17.78 18.62
C LEU A 93 3.06 -18.30 18.71
N ARG A 94 2.85 -19.53 19.15
CA ARG A 94 1.51 -20.06 19.33
C ARG A 94 0.67 -19.18 20.25
N GLY A 95 -0.58 -18.92 19.85
CA GLY A 95 -1.48 -18.02 20.56
C GLY A 95 -1.30 -16.55 20.21
N LYS A 96 -0.38 -16.23 19.30
CA LYS A 96 -0.27 -14.91 18.67
C LYS A 96 -0.86 -14.96 17.25
N VAL A 97 -1.26 -13.81 16.75
CA VAL A 97 -1.59 -13.64 15.35
C VAL A 97 -0.32 -13.15 14.63
N VAL A 98 0.14 -13.94 13.69
CA VAL A 98 1.38 -13.62 12.95
C VAL A 98 1.06 -13.24 11.52
N MET A 99 1.49 -12.05 11.12
CA MET A 99 1.47 -11.58 9.74
C MET A 99 2.83 -11.89 9.11
N LEU A 100 2.84 -12.74 8.10
CA LEU A 100 4.03 -13.09 7.34
C LEU A 100 4.05 -12.33 6.01
N THR A 101 5.20 -11.82 5.63
CA THR A 101 5.44 -11.17 4.32
C THR A 101 6.91 -11.34 3.95
N ALA A 102 7.30 -10.81 2.78
CA ALA A 102 8.69 -10.85 2.35
C ALA A 102 9.18 -9.46 1.93
N VAL A 103 10.46 -9.19 2.20
CA VAL A 103 11.12 -7.93 1.88
C VAL A 103 12.59 -8.19 1.52
N TYR A 104 13.28 -7.21 0.95
CA TYR A 104 14.74 -7.21 0.84
C TYR A 104 15.29 -5.78 0.93
N SER A 105 16.50 -5.62 1.46
CA SER A 105 17.04 -4.31 1.86
C SER A 105 17.26 -3.35 0.70
N THR A 106 17.57 -3.86 -0.49
CA THR A 106 17.86 -3.05 -1.67
C THR A 106 16.65 -2.78 -2.55
N CYS A 107 15.43 -3.11 -2.07
CA CYS A 107 14.18 -2.86 -2.80
C CYS A 107 13.86 -1.36 -2.86
N PRO A 108 13.79 -0.75 -4.06
CA PRO A 108 13.62 0.70 -4.16
C PRO A 108 12.17 1.16 -4.02
N LEU A 109 11.18 0.28 -4.15
CA LEU A 109 9.77 0.68 -4.30
C LEU A 109 8.80 -0.07 -3.38
N SER A 110 8.68 -1.38 -3.51
CA SER A 110 7.60 -2.15 -2.87
C SER A 110 7.83 -2.41 -1.38
N CYS A 111 9.05 -2.67 -0.94
CA CYS A 111 9.32 -3.00 0.45
C CYS A 111 9.01 -1.87 1.45
N PRO A 112 9.32 -0.58 1.17
CA PRO A 112 8.84 0.52 2.00
C PRO A 112 7.32 0.57 2.14
N LEU A 113 6.60 0.30 1.04
CA LEU A 113 5.14 0.27 1.04
C LEU A 113 4.60 -0.91 1.86
N ILE A 114 5.17 -2.10 1.70
CA ILE A 114 4.80 -3.31 2.46
C ILE A 114 4.95 -3.07 3.96
N LEU A 115 6.10 -2.57 4.40
CA LEU A 115 6.35 -2.28 5.81
C LEU A 115 5.43 -1.17 6.33
N GLY A 116 5.18 -0.13 5.52
CA GLY A 116 4.23 0.94 5.84
C GLY A 116 2.80 0.42 5.98
N GLN A 117 2.35 -0.45 5.09
CA GLN A 117 1.02 -1.09 5.16
C GLN A 117 0.89 -1.98 6.40
N ALA A 118 1.91 -2.78 6.73
CA ALA A 118 1.91 -3.58 7.94
C ALA A 118 1.80 -2.70 9.20
N LYS A 119 2.56 -1.60 9.29
CA LYS A 119 2.45 -0.62 10.38
C LYS A 119 1.04 -0.02 10.47
N ALA A 120 0.49 0.41 9.33
CA ALA A 120 -0.84 1.00 9.28
C ALA A 120 -1.93 0.00 9.70
N ALA A 121 -1.83 -1.26 9.29
CA ALA A 121 -2.75 -2.31 9.70
C ALA A 121 -2.70 -2.56 11.21
N ILE A 122 -1.51 -2.69 11.78
CA ILE A 122 -1.34 -2.87 13.23
C ILE A 122 -1.88 -1.66 14.01
N ALA A 123 -1.67 -0.44 13.50
CA ALA A 123 -2.15 0.78 14.15
C ALA A 123 -3.69 0.86 14.23
N GLN A 124 -4.41 0.20 13.33
CA GLN A 124 -5.88 0.14 13.34
C GLN A 124 -6.43 -0.86 14.36
N VAL A 125 -5.60 -1.81 14.82
CA VAL A 125 -6.03 -2.78 15.84
C VAL A 125 -6.12 -2.09 17.21
N PRO A 126 -7.15 -2.40 18.02
CA PRO A 126 -7.26 -1.88 19.39
C PRO A 126 -5.99 -2.11 20.20
N ALA A 127 -5.54 -1.10 20.95
CA ALA A 127 -4.26 -1.14 21.68
C ALA A 127 -4.11 -2.37 22.58
N ALA A 128 -5.22 -2.82 23.20
CA ALA A 128 -5.23 -3.99 24.07
C ALA A 128 -4.86 -5.31 23.34
N LEU A 129 -5.06 -5.39 22.03
CA LEU A 129 -4.80 -6.58 21.24
C LEU A 129 -3.46 -6.53 20.48
N ARG A 130 -2.84 -5.35 20.35
CA ARG A 130 -1.58 -5.19 19.60
C ARG A 130 -0.43 -6.01 20.18
N GLY A 131 -0.44 -6.27 21.47
CA GLY A 131 0.57 -7.10 22.14
C GLY A 131 0.59 -8.56 21.67
N ASP A 132 -0.49 -9.03 21.02
CA ASP A 132 -0.60 -10.39 20.50
C ASP A 132 -0.32 -10.48 18.99
N LEU A 133 -0.05 -9.35 18.35
CA LEU A 133 0.27 -9.30 16.93
C LEU A 133 1.78 -9.33 16.70
N ARG A 134 2.20 -10.08 15.70
CA ARG A 134 3.59 -10.14 15.24
C ARG A 134 3.62 -9.98 13.72
N VAL A 135 4.59 -9.25 13.24
CA VAL A 135 4.90 -9.15 11.80
C VAL A 135 6.27 -9.78 11.61
N ILE A 136 6.35 -10.78 10.74
CA ILE A 136 7.60 -11.38 10.34
C ILE A 136 7.76 -11.14 8.84
N ALA A 137 8.78 -10.38 8.47
CA ALA A 137 9.15 -10.14 7.09
C ALA A 137 10.42 -10.92 6.76
N VAL A 138 10.27 -11.94 5.90
CA VAL A 138 11.37 -12.82 5.49
C VAL A 138 12.19 -12.13 4.40
N SER A 139 13.51 -12.13 4.54
CA SER A 139 14.39 -11.61 3.48
C SER A 139 14.30 -12.47 2.22
N MET A 140 14.19 -11.83 1.07
CA MET A 140 14.32 -12.48 -0.24
C MET A 140 15.75 -12.42 -0.80
N ASP A 141 16.65 -11.78 -0.08
CA ASP A 141 18.05 -11.64 -0.48
C ASP A 141 19.03 -12.00 0.67
N PRO A 142 18.95 -13.22 1.21
CA PRO A 142 19.71 -13.60 2.41
C PRO A 142 21.22 -13.48 2.21
N ALA A 143 21.72 -13.52 0.98
CA ALA A 143 23.14 -13.32 0.69
C ALA A 143 23.61 -11.89 1.00
N ASN A 144 22.74 -10.90 0.87
CA ASN A 144 23.04 -9.49 1.10
C ASN A 144 22.38 -8.94 2.38
N ASP A 145 21.31 -9.56 2.84
CA ASP A 145 20.53 -9.13 4.01
C ASP A 145 21.03 -9.81 5.29
N SER A 146 22.21 -9.43 5.75
CA SER A 146 22.65 -9.84 7.10
C SER A 146 21.77 -9.22 8.20
N PRO A 147 21.76 -9.75 9.44
CA PRO A 147 21.06 -9.13 10.56
C PRO A 147 21.38 -7.63 10.73
N ALA A 148 22.64 -7.25 10.55
CA ALA A 148 23.07 -5.84 10.64
C ALA A 148 22.45 -4.95 9.55
N VAL A 149 22.29 -5.47 8.33
CA VAL A 149 21.62 -4.79 7.21
C VAL A 149 20.14 -4.65 7.50
N LEU A 150 19.50 -5.71 7.98
CA LEU A 150 18.10 -5.69 8.37
C LEU A 150 17.84 -4.76 9.57
N ALA A 151 18.80 -4.66 10.51
CA ALA A 151 18.72 -3.71 11.61
C ALA A 151 18.74 -2.25 11.12
N LYS A 152 19.51 -1.96 10.06
CA LYS A 152 19.47 -0.64 9.43
C LYS A 152 18.10 -0.38 8.80
N LEU A 153 17.60 -1.32 8.03
CA LEU A 153 16.27 -1.22 7.40
C LEU A 153 15.16 -1.03 8.45
N ALA A 154 15.21 -1.77 9.56
CA ALA A 154 14.27 -1.64 10.66
C ALA A 154 14.27 -0.23 11.27
N ARG A 155 15.45 0.36 11.48
CA ARG A 155 15.57 1.75 11.98
C ARG A 155 15.01 2.77 10.99
N GLU A 156 15.28 2.61 9.68
CA GLU A 156 14.77 3.51 8.64
C GLU A 156 13.24 3.50 8.57
N HIS A 157 12.62 2.37 8.90
CA HIS A 157 11.17 2.21 8.93
C HIS A 157 10.56 2.37 10.33
N GLU A 158 11.36 2.70 11.35
CA GLU A 158 10.90 2.87 12.74
C GLU A 158 10.12 1.64 13.24
N ILE A 159 10.64 0.45 12.98
CA ILE A 159 10.08 -0.83 13.43
C ILE A 159 11.08 -1.56 14.31
N ALA A 160 10.58 -2.35 15.25
CA ALA A 160 11.41 -3.06 16.22
C ALA A 160 10.79 -4.40 16.62
N ALA A 161 11.66 -5.36 16.95
CA ALA A 161 11.24 -6.61 17.58
C ALA A 161 10.72 -6.35 19.01
N PRO A 162 9.86 -7.21 19.55
CA PRO A 162 9.35 -8.44 18.95
C PRO A 162 8.13 -8.25 18.04
N GLN A 163 7.57 -7.04 17.92
CA GLN A 163 6.37 -6.80 17.13
C GLN A 163 6.65 -6.91 15.63
N TYR A 164 7.81 -6.42 15.19
CA TYR A 164 8.27 -6.50 13.80
C TYR A 164 9.63 -7.17 13.75
N SER A 165 9.69 -8.35 13.18
CA SER A 165 10.91 -9.10 12.97
C SER A 165 11.22 -9.19 11.48
N LEU A 166 12.33 -8.57 11.06
CA LEU A 166 12.91 -8.77 9.75
C LEU A 166 13.86 -9.95 9.87
N VAL A 167 13.59 -11.05 9.20
CA VAL A 167 14.32 -12.29 9.43
C VAL A 167 15.13 -12.73 8.22
N THR A 168 16.29 -13.32 8.50
CA THR A 168 17.23 -13.88 7.51
C THR A 168 17.86 -15.14 8.08
N GLY A 169 18.68 -15.82 7.30
CA GLY A 169 19.37 -17.03 7.70
C GLY A 169 20.20 -17.60 6.57
N GLU A 170 20.54 -18.88 6.68
CA GLU A 170 21.19 -19.59 5.59
C GLU A 170 20.31 -19.56 4.33
N PRO A 171 20.87 -19.24 3.14
CA PRO A 171 20.09 -19.07 1.92
C PRO A 171 19.13 -20.23 1.63
N ALA A 172 19.59 -21.46 1.78
CA ALA A 172 18.75 -22.65 1.54
C ALA A 172 17.56 -22.76 2.51
N GLU A 173 17.70 -22.29 3.75
CA GLU A 173 16.61 -22.28 4.72
C GLU A 173 15.60 -21.18 4.40
N VAL A 174 16.09 -20.00 4.04
CA VAL A 174 15.23 -18.85 3.66
C VAL A 174 14.44 -19.19 2.40
N GLU A 175 15.11 -19.74 1.38
CA GLU A 175 14.46 -20.16 0.13
C GLU A 175 13.33 -21.17 0.40
N ARG A 176 13.59 -22.17 1.23
CA ARG A 176 12.58 -23.17 1.63
C ARG A 176 11.38 -22.51 2.32
N VAL A 177 11.62 -21.59 3.26
CA VAL A 177 10.55 -20.87 3.93
C VAL A 177 9.70 -20.05 2.96
N LEU A 178 10.34 -19.34 2.02
CA LEU A 178 9.64 -18.56 0.99
C LEU A 178 8.82 -19.45 0.05
N ASP A 179 9.33 -20.64 -0.30
CA ASP A 179 8.63 -21.64 -1.11
C ASP A 179 7.42 -22.22 -0.36
N ASP A 180 7.57 -22.58 0.93
CA ASP A 180 6.51 -23.04 1.80
C ASP A 180 5.39 -21.98 1.96
N LEU A 181 5.75 -20.70 1.93
CA LEU A 181 4.82 -19.59 1.95
C LEU A 181 4.18 -19.28 0.58
N GLY A 182 4.58 -19.98 -0.48
CA GLY A 182 4.10 -19.72 -1.85
C GLY A 182 4.53 -18.38 -2.42
N ILE A 183 5.61 -17.78 -1.91
CA ILE A 183 6.13 -16.50 -2.37
C ILE A 183 6.99 -16.73 -3.62
N THR A 184 6.36 -16.54 -4.77
CA THR A 184 7.07 -16.58 -6.06
C THR A 184 7.97 -15.38 -6.20
N ARG A 185 9.19 -15.59 -6.66
CA ARG A 185 10.22 -14.56 -6.82
C ARG A 185 11.13 -14.87 -8.00
N SER A 186 11.63 -13.84 -8.65
CA SER A 186 12.59 -13.94 -9.76
C SER A 186 13.55 -12.78 -9.70
N ARG A 187 14.86 -13.06 -9.70
CA ARG A 187 15.88 -12.02 -9.72
C ARG A 187 16.24 -11.68 -11.17
N ASN A 188 16.14 -10.40 -11.51
CA ASN A 188 16.65 -9.89 -12.77
C ASN A 188 18.20 -9.91 -12.73
N PRO A 189 18.88 -10.63 -13.64
CA PRO A 189 20.33 -10.79 -13.61
C PRO A 189 21.09 -9.49 -13.95
N GLU A 190 20.46 -8.56 -14.66
CA GLU A 190 21.10 -7.32 -15.09
C GLU A 190 20.99 -6.23 -14.03
N THR A 191 19.86 -6.13 -13.35
CA THR A 191 19.57 -5.06 -12.39
C THR A 191 19.68 -5.50 -10.93
N GLY A 192 19.66 -6.80 -10.67
CA GLY A 192 19.61 -7.37 -9.31
C GLY A 192 18.25 -7.23 -8.62
N VAL A 193 17.30 -6.57 -9.26
CA VAL A 193 15.93 -6.40 -8.72
C VAL A 193 15.25 -7.75 -8.61
N ILE A 194 14.56 -7.99 -7.50
CA ILE A 194 13.78 -9.20 -7.28
C ILE A 194 12.31 -8.86 -7.50
N ASP A 195 11.74 -9.39 -8.59
CA ASP A 195 10.31 -9.40 -8.81
C ASP A 195 9.68 -10.47 -7.93
N HIS A 196 8.64 -10.11 -7.20
CA HIS A 196 7.99 -11.03 -6.26
C HIS A 196 6.52 -10.71 -6.08
N ALA A 197 5.77 -11.70 -5.62
CA ALA A 197 4.39 -11.49 -5.17
C ALA A 197 4.39 -10.72 -3.83
N ASN A 198 3.60 -9.63 -3.77
CA ASN A 198 3.37 -8.89 -2.53
C ASN A 198 2.21 -9.57 -1.77
N LEU A 199 2.53 -10.42 -0.83
CA LEU A 199 1.56 -11.18 -0.05
C LEU A 199 1.67 -10.85 1.44
N PHE A 200 0.52 -10.79 2.09
CA PHE A 200 0.40 -10.84 3.54
C PHE A 200 -0.36 -12.10 3.91
N LEU A 201 0.29 -12.97 4.64
CA LEU A 201 -0.28 -14.23 5.11
C LEU A 201 -0.52 -14.13 6.62
N LEU A 202 -1.68 -14.55 7.08
CA LEU A 202 -2.01 -14.58 8.51
C LEU A 202 -2.04 -16.02 8.99
N VAL A 203 -1.34 -16.27 10.08
CA VAL A 203 -1.28 -17.56 10.75
C VAL A 203 -1.48 -17.39 12.25
#